data_744be60b66022fe12c9149d56cf2df8b
#
_entry.id   744be60b66022fe12c9149d56cf2df8b
#
_cell.length_a   1.000
_cell.length_b   1.000
_cell.length_c   1.000
_cell.angle_alpha   90.00
_cell.angle_beta   90.00
_cell.angle_gamma   90.00
#
_symmetry.space_group_name_H-M   'P 1'
#
loop_
_entity.id
_entity.type
_entity.pdbx_description
1 polymer ?
#
loop_
_entity_poly.entity_id
_entity_poly.type
_entity_poly.pdbx_seq_one_letter_code
_entity_poly.pdbx_strand_id
1 'polypeptide(L)'
;RVLLVRRRHEPLKGAWSLPGGVVEVGETLDAALAREVLEETGLSVEVGPVVDVVDRVQFDADGRVEYHYVIIDYLCRAWTDRIAHGSDADAVRWVALADLAVYCVSGKAVAVIQKAKELARNRP
;
A
#
# COMPACT_ATOMS: atom_id res chain seq x y z
N ARG A 1 9.59 7.57 7.76
CA ARG A 1 8.15 7.29 7.95
C ARG A 1 7.51 6.75 6.68
N VAL A 2 6.41 6.09 6.83
CA VAL A 2 5.66 5.45 5.75
C VAL A 2 4.20 5.90 5.82
N LEU A 3 3.56 5.98 4.65
CA LEU A 3 2.14 6.34 4.56
C LEU A 3 1.29 5.08 4.69
N LEU A 4 0.37 5.08 5.65
CA LEU A 4 -0.58 4.00 5.86
C LEU A 4 -2.01 4.51 5.68
N VAL A 5 -2.86 3.61 5.21
CA VAL A 5 -4.30 3.86 5.09
C VAL A 5 -5.07 2.82 5.89
N ARG A 6 -6.21 3.22 6.48
CA ARG A 6 -7.11 2.29 7.15
C ARG A 6 -8.24 1.93 6.20
N ARG A 7 -8.44 0.65 5.99
CA ARG A 7 -9.45 0.15 5.05
C ARG A 7 -10.86 0.45 5.55
N ARG A 8 -11.69 0.99 4.66
CA ARG A 8 -13.11 1.28 4.95
C ARG A 8 -14.00 0.08 4.69
N HIS A 9 -13.61 -0.80 3.76
CA HIS A 9 -14.43 -1.89 3.24
C HIS A 9 -13.78 -3.26 3.48
N GLU A 10 -14.62 -4.29 3.46
CA GLU A 10 -14.14 -5.68 3.47
C GLU A 10 -13.42 -6.00 2.15
N PRO A 11 -12.45 -6.93 2.10
CA PRO A 11 -11.91 -7.67 3.24
C PRO A 11 -11.00 -6.81 4.13
N LEU A 12 -10.83 -7.22 5.38
CA LEU A 12 -9.95 -6.58 6.35
C LEU A 12 -10.34 -5.13 6.71
N LYS A 13 -11.64 -4.85 6.77
CA LYS A 13 -12.14 -3.55 7.22
C LYS A 13 -11.52 -3.16 8.56
N GLY A 14 -11.03 -1.92 8.64
CA GLY A 14 -10.37 -1.41 9.82
C GLY A 14 -8.88 -1.70 9.93
N ALA A 15 -8.33 -2.53 9.05
CA ALA A 15 -6.90 -2.83 9.04
C ALA A 15 -6.09 -1.69 8.41
N TRP A 16 -4.94 -1.42 8.98
CA TRP A 16 -3.97 -0.48 8.40
C TRP A 16 -3.08 -1.20 7.41
N SER A 17 -2.88 -0.60 6.26
CA SER A 17 -2.09 -1.19 5.18
C SER A 17 -1.43 -0.12 4.33
N LEU A 18 -0.58 -0.56 3.41
CA LEU A 18 -0.01 0.33 2.40
C LEU A 18 -1.12 0.80 1.46
N PRO A 19 -1.06 2.06 0.98
CA PRO A 19 -2.02 2.53 -0.02
C PRO A 19 -1.82 1.81 -1.35
N GLY A 20 -2.89 1.66 -2.09
CA GLY A 20 -2.90 1.03 -3.40
C GLY A 20 -4.26 0.44 -3.70
N GLY A 21 -4.39 -0.13 -4.87
CA GLY A 21 -5.65 -0.70 -5.29
C GLY A 21 -5.52 -1.55 -6.55
N VAL A 22 -6.61 -1.71 -7.27
CA VAL A 22 -6.72 -2.59 -8.41
C VAL A 22 -6.41 -1.83 -9.70
N VAL A 23 -5.67 -2.48 -10.60
CA VAL A 23 -5.41 -1.94 -11.94
C VAL A 23 -6.69 -2.03 -12.78
N GLU A 24 -7.08 -0.94 -13.40
CA GLU A 24 -8.19 -0.91 -14.33
C GLU A 24 -7.71 -1.28 -15.74
N VAL A 25 -8.61 -1.83 -16.54
CA VAL A 25 -8.30 -2.21 -17.92
C VAL A 25 -7.80 -0.98 -18.70
N GLY A 26 -6.65 -1.13 -19.33
CA GLY A 26 -6.03 -0.05 -20.11
C GLY A 26 -5.06 0.82 -19.33
N GLU A 27 -5.01 0.71 -17.99
CA GLU A 27 -4.01 1.42 -17.20
C GLU A 27 -2.68 0.66 -17.16
N THR A 28 -1.58 1.40 -17.18
CA THR A 28 -0.29 0.82 -16.81
C THR A 28 -0.23 0.66 -15.31
N LEU A 29 0.69 -0.17 -14.81
CA LEU A 29 0.82 -0.40 -13.36
C LEU A 29 1.14 0.87 -12.60
N ASP A 30 2.06 1.68 -13.10
CA ASP A 30 2.45 2.94 -12.46
C ASP A 30 1.33 3.99 -12.50
N ALA A 31 0.58 4.07 -13.60
CA ALA A 31 -0.56 4.98 -13.69
C ALA A 31 -1.67 4.58 -12.71
N ALA A 32 -1.94 3.28 -12.59
CA ALA A 32 -2.93 2.75 -11.64
C ALA A 32 -2.55 3.08 -10.21
N LEU A 33 -1.28 2.89 -9.84
CA LEU A 33 -0.80 3.18 -8.49
C LEU A 33 -0.89 4.68 -8.19
N ALA A 34 -0.44 5.53 -9.10
CA ALA A 34 -0.51 6.98 -8.90
C ALA A 34 -1.97 7.44 -8.71
N ARG A 35 -2.89 6.91 -9.49
CA ARG A 35 -4.32 7.19 -9.37
C ARG A 35 -4.87 6.76 -8.02
N GLU A 36 -4.59 5.53 -7.61
CA GLU A 36 -5.08 4.98 -6.34
C GLU A 36 -4.53 5.76 -5.14
N VAL A 37 -3.25 6.08 -5.15
CA VAL A 37 -2.65 6.87 -4.07
C VAL A 37 -3.28 8.25 -3.98
N LEU A 38 -3.51 8.91 -5.12
CA LEU A 38 -4.17 10.21 -5.14
C LEU A 38 -5.59 10.14 -4.59
N GLU A 39 -6.36 9.13 -5.03
CA GLU A 39 -7.73 8.93 -4.56
C GLU A 39 -7.82 8.65 -3.06
N GLU A 40 -6.91 7.82 -2.55
CA GLU A 40 -6.94 7.41 -1.14
C GLU A 40 -6.34 8.44 -0.19
N THR A 41 -5.31 9.14 -0.61
CA THR A 41 -4.45 9.94 0.28
C THR A 41 -4.34 11.41 -0.06
N GLY A 42 -4.77 11.80 -1.24
CA GLY A 42 -4.61 13.17 -1.74
C GLY A 42 -3.20 13.51 -2.22
N LEU A 43 -2.27 12.55 -2.19
CA LEU A 43 -0.90 12.78 -2.63
C LEU A 43 -0.70 12.46 -4.09
N SER A 44 0.00 13.37 -4.80
CA SER A 44 0.57 13.08 -6.11
C SER A 44 1.94 12.46 -5.89
N VAL A 45 2.15 11.29 -6.46
CA VAL A 45 3.41 10.56 -6.31
C VAL A 45 4.03 10.26 -7.66
N GLU A 46 5.35 10.19 -7.65
CA GLU A 46 6.12 9.63 -8.76
C GLU A 46 6.45 8.19 -8.41
N VAL A 47 6.04 7.26 -9.27
CA VAL A 47 6.27 5.83 -9.07
C VAL A 47 7.69 5.50 -9.48
N GLY A 48 8.43 4.92 -8.55
CA GLY A 48 9.82 4.51 -8.76
C GLY A 48 9.96 3.02 -9.00
N PRO A 49 11.04 2.40 -8.53
CA PRO A 49 11.30 0.99 -8.81
C PRO A 49 10.39 0.06 -8.02
N VAL A 50 10.23 -1.15 -8.54
CA VAL A 50 9.57 -2.24 -7.84
C VAL A 50 10.39 -2.62 -6.60
N VAL A 51 9.73 -2.72 -5.47
CA VAL A 51 10.34 -3.20 -4.22
C VAL A 51 10.20 -4.70 -4.11
N ASP A 52 8.99 -5.20 -4.33
CA ASP A 52 8.69 -6.61 -4.20
C ASP A 52 7.44 -6.99 -5.00
N VAL A 53 7.31 -8.27 -5.28
CA VAL A 53 6.12 -8.88 -5.88
C VAL A 53 5.75 -10.05 -4.99
N VAL A 54 4.54 -10.05 -4.46
CA VAL A 54 4.09 -11.08 -3.52
C VAL A 54 2.72 -11.62 -3.90
N ASP A 55 2.53 -12.89 -3.61
CA ASP A 55 1.21 -13.52 -3.71
C ASP A 55 0.44 -13.30 -2.42
N ARG A 56 -0.84 -13.01 -2.56
CA ARG A 56 -1.76 -13.00 -1.44
C ARG A 56 -2.90 -13.95 -1.77
N VAL A 57 -2.87 -15.12 -1.16
CA VAL A 57 -3.89 -16.15 -1.35
C VAL A 57 -4.76 -16.18 -0.10
N GLN A 58 -6.07 -16.04 -0.30
CA GLN A 58 -7.04 -16.11 0.78
C GLN A 58 -7.98 -17.27 0.55
N PHE A 59 -8.17 -18.08 1.58
CA PHE A 59 -9.03 -19.27 1.55
C PHE A 59 -10.35 -18.98 2.22
N ASP A 60 -11.42 -19.64 1.73
CA ASP A 60 -12.72 -19.60 2.39
C ASP A 60 -12.77 -20.65 3.53
N ALA A 61 -13.93 -20.76 4.20
CA ALA A 61 -14.13 -21.67 5.31
C ALA A 61 -13.98 -23.15 4.92
N ASP A 62 -14.17 -23.48 3.63
CA ASP A 62 -14.07 -24.84 3.09
C ASP A 62 -12.66 -25.18 2.59
N GLY A 63 -11.71 -24.28 2.77
CA GLY A 63 -10.35 -24.46 2.33
C GLY A 63 -10.11 -24.23 0.85
N ARG A 64 -11.09 -23.66 0.14
CA ARG A 64 -10.97 -23.29 -1.27
C ARG A 64 -10.39 -21.88 -1.40
N VAL A 65 -9.66 -21.64 -2.50
CA VAL A 65 -9.14 -20.30 -2.76
C VAL A 65 -10.30 -19.35 -3.06
N GLU A 66 -10.46 -18.34 -2.23
CA GLU A 66 -11.46 -17.29 -2.41
C GLU A 66 -10.90 -16.15 -3.26
N TYR A 67 -9.67 -15.71 -2.94
CA TYR A 67 -8.97 -14.68 -3.68
C TYR A 67 -7.52 -15.07 -3.87
N HIS A 68 -6.97 -14.71 -5.01
CA HIS A 68 -5.55 -14.80 -5.28
C HIS A 68 -5.11 -13.51 -5.97
N TYR A 69 -4.43 -12.65 -5.20
CA TYR A 69 -3.88 -11.40 -5.70
C TYR A 69 -2.39 -11.51 -5.90
N VAL A 70 -1.91 -10.89 -6.96
CA VAL A 70 -0.47 -10.63 -7.12
C VAL A 70 -0.29 -9.16 -6.76
N ILE A 71 0.45 -8.89 -5.69
CA ILE A 71 0.68 -7.54 -5.20
C ILE A 71 2.05 -7.09 -5.64
N ILE A 72 2.11 -5.97 -6.35
CA ILE A 72 3.34 -5.36 -6.81
C ILE A 72 3.56 -4.09 -5.99
N ASP A 73 4.62 -4.07 -5.20
CA ASP A 73 4.96 -2.95 -4.35
C ASP A 73 6.04 -2.09 -4.98
N TYR A 74 5.82 -0.79 -4.99
CA TYR A 74 6.73 0.18 -5.58
C TYR A 74 7.23 1.16 -4.54
N LEU A 75 8.47 1.59 -4.69
CA LEU A 75 8.97 2.77 -3.97
C LEU A 75 8.49 4.01 -4.72
N CYS A 76 7.77 4.88 -4.02
CA CYS A 76 7.24 6.10 -4.61
C CYS A 76 7.85 7.33 -3.94
N ARG A 77 7.85 8.44 -4.68
CA ARG A 77 8.32 9.72 -4.19
C ARG A 77 7.14 10.70 -4.15
N ALA A 78 6.93 11.31 -2.99
CA ALA A 78 5.95 12.38 -2.84
C ALA A 78 6.66 13.71 -2.65
N TRP A 79 6.13 14.77 -3.29
CA TRP A 79 6.72 16.11 -3.23
C TRP A 79 6.26 16.90 -2.01
N THR A 80 5.21 16.45 -1.36
CA THR A 80 4.64 17.06 -0.17
C THR A 80 4.17 15.96 0.77
N ASP A 81 3.95 16.28 2.03
CA ASP A 81 3.38 15.36 3.01
C ASP A 81 1.93 15.67 3.37
N ARG A 82 1.29 16.56 2.63
CA ARG A 82 -0.11 16.93 2.84
C ARG A 82 -1.03 15.80 2.40
N ILE A 83 -1.73 15.22 3.35
CA ILE A 83 -2.62 14.09 3.11
C ILE A 83 -4.07 14.45 3.40
N ALA A 84 -4.98 13.78 2.67
CA ALA A 84 -6.41 13.82 2.91
C ALA A 84 -6.97 12.47 2.48
N HIS A 85 -7.86 11.87 3.28
CA HIS A 85 -8.44 10.59 2.87
C HIS A 85 -9.58 10.80 1.89
N GLY A 86 -9.71 9.84 0.94
CA GLY A 86 -10.81 9.80 -0.02
C GLY A 86 -11.92 8.85 0.45
N SER A 87 -12.78 8.46 -0.51
CA SER A 87 -13.94 7.61 -0.23
C SER A 87 -13.59 6.19 0.20
N ASP A 88 -12.44 5.67 -0.25
CA ASP A 88 -12.03 4.28 -0.02
C ASP A 88 -11.18 4.07 1.23
N ALA A 89 -10.71 5.15 1.84
CA ALA A 89 -9.91 5.10 3.05
C ALA A 89 -10.65 5.79 4.19
N ASP A 90 -10.68 5.15 5.34
CA ASP A 90 -11.31 5.67 6.56
C ASP A 90 -10.38 6.64 7.29
N ALA A 91 -9.07 6.42 7.20
CA ALA A 91 -8.04 7.30 7.74
C ALA A 91 -6.73 7.12 6.98
N VAL A 92 -5.91 8.15 6.99
CA VAL A 92 -4.58 8.16 6.36
C VAL A 92 -3.61 8.76 7.36
N ARG A 93 -2.43 8.14 7.51
CA ARG A 93 -1.41 8.64 8.46
C ARG A 93 0.00 8.40 7.95
N TRP A 94 0.86 9.36 8.23
CA TRP A 94 2.30 9.16 8.18
C TRP A 94 2.74 8.51 9.49
N VAL A 95 3.40 7.35 9.40
CA VAL A 95 3.77 6.55 10.56
C VAL A 95 5.30 6.36 10.59
N ALA A 96 5.90 6.62 11.75
CA ALA A 96 7.31 6.31 11.94
C ALA A 96 7.51 4.80 11.89
N LEU A 97 8.62 4.35 11.29
CA LEU A 97 8.88 2.91 11.14
C LEU A 97 8.92 2.19 12.49
N ALA A 98 9.34 2.87 13.54
CA ALA A 98 9.35 2.31 14.89
C ALA A 98 7.96 2.04 15.45
N ASP A 99 6.91 2.66 14.90
CA ASP A 99 5.54 2.58 15.40
C ASP A 99 4.64 1.60 14.63
N LEU A 100 5.19 0.88 13.65
CA LEU A 100 4.40 -0.03 12.82
C LEU A 100 3.65 -1.08 13.62
N ALA A 101 4.22 -1.56 14.71
CA ALA A 101 3.59 -2.57 15.57
C ALA A 101 2.28 -2.06 16.21
N VAL A 102 2.20 -0.76 16.51
CA VAL A 102 1.01 -0.13 17.09
C VAL A 102 -0.18 -0.22 16.12
N TYR A 103 0.10 -0.19 14.83
CA TYR A 103 -0.91 -0.24 13.77
C TYR A 103 -1.24 -1.66 13.33
N CYS A 104 -0.60 -2.66 13.91
CA CYS A 104 -0.82 -4.07 13.57
C CYS A 104 -0.68 -4.37 12.07
N VAL A 105 0.30 -3.73 11.44
CA VAL A 105 0.58 -3.93 10.02
C VAL A 105 1.07 -5.36 9.80
N SER A 106 0.62 -6.01 8.72
CA SER A 106 0.98 -7.41 8.45
C SER A 106 2.49 -7.60 8.32
N GLY A 107 2.96 -8.80 8.67
CA GLY A 107 4.39 -9.14 8.56
C GLY A 107 4.92 -8.99 7.14
N LYS A 108 4.11 -9.31 6.13
CA LYS A 108 4.47 -9.14 4.72
C LYS A 108 4.67 -7.66 4.38
N ALA A 109 3.77 -6.80 4.85
CA ALA A 109 3.89 -5.36 4.62
C ALA A 109 5.10 -4.78 5.35
N VAL A 110 5.37 -5.22 6.57
CA VAL A 110 6.57 -4.80 7.31
C VAL A 110 7.83 -5.16 6.54
N ALA A 111 7.90 -6.38 5.99
CA ALA A 111 9.05 -6.82 5.20
C ALA A 111 9.25 -5.95 3.95
N VAL A 112 8.16 -5.62 3.25
CA VAL A 112 8.20 -4.73 2.08
C VAL A 112 8.68 -3.34 2.47
N ILE A 113 8.18 -2.80 3.58
CA ILE A 113 8.59 -1.48 4.09
C ILE A 113 10.09 -1.46 4.41
N GLN A 114 10.63 -2.52 5.01
CA GLN A 114 12.05 -2.62 5.28
C GLN A 114 12.88 -2.65 4.00
N LYS A 115 12.44 -3.40 3.00
CA LYS A 115 13.09 -3.42 1.68
C LYS A 115 13.05 -2.05 1.01
N ALA A 116 11.92 -1.36 1.10
CA ALA A 116 11.76 -0.02 0.54
C ALA A 116 12.71 0.97 1.20
N LYS A 117 12.87 0.87 2.51
CA LYS A 117 13.80 1.70 3.27
C LYS A 117 15.24 1.51 2.80
N GLU A 118 15.65 0.25 2.63
CA GLU A 118 16.99 -0.08 2.14
C GLU A 118 17.20 0.46 0.72
N LEU A 119 16.22 0.27 -0.14
CA LEU A 119 16.27 0.73 -1.52
C LEU A 119 16.36 2.26 -1.60
N ALA A 120 15.59 2.97 -0.78
CA ALA A 120 15.61 4.43 -0.73
C ALA A 120 16.96 4.94 -0.23
N ARG A 121 17.56 4.27 0.73
CA ARG A 121 18.87 4.63 1.29
C ARG A 121 19.98 4.54 0.26
N ASN A 122 19.88 3.60 -0.68
CA ASN A 122 20.88 3.33 -1.71
C ASN A 122 20.67 4.14 -3.00
N ARG A 123 19.65 4.97 -3.05
CA ARG A 123 19.39 5.83 -4.22
C ARG A 123 20.02 7.20 -4.04
N PRO A 124 20.66 7.76 -5.10
CA PRO A 124 21.22 9.12 -5.03
C PRO A 124 20.16 10.19 -4.92
#